data_89175d47be5702e5c9a1af57aeb55610
#
_entry.id   89175d47be5702e5c9a1af57aeb55610
#
_cell.length_a   1.000
_cell.length_b   1.000
_cell.length_c   1.000
_cell.angle_alpha   90.00
_cell.angle_beta   90.00
_cell.angle_gamma   90.00
#
_symmetry.space_group_name_H-M   'P 1'
#
loop_
_entity.id
_entity.type
_entity.pdbx_description
1 polymer ?
#
loop_
_entity_poly.entity_id
_entity_poly.type
_entity_poly.pdbx_seq_one_letter_code
_entity_poly.pdbx_strand_id
1 'polypeptide(L)'
;AAAIVLSAIALTAWVVAPERPETGTGLIAVAGLNAVRLARWAGDRTWRDPLVLILHVSFAFVPLGLCLTGLAILFPDAVPAAAGFHAFGAGAIGAMTLSVMVRATLGHTGRELRAGAVGTTVFAAVLIAALLRICAAFHPEQMALLHASAAAWCVAFFGYALFFGEMLVRPRLRAGEEDRRYLGPWRHAVRRS
;
A
#
# COMPACT_ATOMS: atom_id res chain seq x y z
N ALA A 1 19.67 -8.27 -2.03
CA ALA A 1 20.12 -8.61 -0.67
C ALA A 1 20.66 -7.39 0.08
N ALA A 2 21.64 -6.63 -0.46
CA ALA A 2 22.29 -5.53 0.25
C ALA A 2 21.34 -4.44 0.79
N ALA A 3 20.39 -3.96 0.00
CA ALA A 3 19.44 -2.93 0.45
C ALA A 3 18.60 -3.39 1.66
N ILE A 4 18.21 -4.66 1.74
CA ILE A 4 17.45 -5.19 2.88
C ILE A 4 18.29 -5.20 4.14
N VAL A 5 19.53 -5.68 4.05
CA VAL A 5 20.46 -5.74 5.18
C VAL A 5 20.78 -4.32 5.69
N LEU A 6 21.09 -3.41 4.78
CA LEU A 6 21.36 -2.01 5.13
C LEU A 6 20.13 -1.32 5.73
N SER A 7 18.91 -1.62 5.24
CA SER A 7 17.67 -1.13 5.87
C SER A 7 17.52 -1.65 7.29
N ALA A 8 17.77 -2.93 7.52
CA ALA A 8 17.71 -3.51 8.87
C ALA A 8 18.73 -2.88 9.81
N ILE A 9 19.98 -2.67 9.34
CA ILE A 9 21.02 -2.00 10.14
C ILE A 9 20.62 -0.55 10.47
N ALA A 10 20.13 0.21 9.48
CA ALA A 10 19.75 1.61 9.69
C ALA A 10 18.53 1.72 10.65
N LEU A 11 17.54 0.83 10.54
CA LEU A 11 16.40 0.79 11.44
C LEU A 11 16.81 0.37 12.85
N THR A 12 17.73 -0.58 12.99
CA THR A 12 18.29 -0.96 14.30
C THR A 12 19.06 0.21 14.93
N ALA A 13 19.88 0.92 14.15
CA ALA A 13 20.57 2.12 14.60
C ALA A 13 19.58 3.19 15.07
N TRP A 14 18.47 3.36 14.38
CA TRP A 14 17.42 4.30 14.77
C TRP A 14 16.75 3.91 16.11
N VAL A 15 16.53 2.63 16.37
CA VAL A 15 15.98 2.17 17.65
C VAL A 15 16.98 2.36 18.81
N VAL A 16 18.28 2.12 18.55
CA VAL A 16 19.33 2.17 19.58
C VAL A 16 19.81 3.60 19.85
N ALA A 17 19.88 4.42 18.81
CA ALA A 17 20.44 5.78 18.86
C ALA A 17 19.60 6.76 17.99
N PRO A 18 18.33 7.04 18.40
CA PRO A 18 17.35 7.77 17.57
C PRO A 18 17.73 9.23 17.31
N GLU A 19 18.54 9.84 18.17
CA GLU A 19 18.86 11.27 18.08
C GLU A 19 20.21 11.56 17.42
N ARG A 20 20.96 10.52 17.05
CA ARG A 20 22.29 10.71 16.46
C ARG A 20 22.23 11.16 15.00
N PRO A 21 22.96 12.22 14.60
CA PRO A 21 23.00 12.68 13.20
C PRO A 21 23.46 11.58 12.23
N GLU A 22 24.36 10.69 12.66
CA GLU A 22 24.84 9.57 11.86
C GLU A 22 23.69 8.59 11.52
N THR A 23 22.75 8.40 12.46
CA THR A 23 21.54 7.59 12.23
C THR A 23 20.66 8.26 11.19
N GLY A 24 20.44 9.58 11.29
CA GLY A 24 19.67 10.35 10.32
C GLY A 24 20.24 10.26 8.90
N THR A 25 21.55 10.48 8.75
CA THR A 25 22.24 10.38 7.45
C THR A 25 22.22 8.95 6.91
N GLY A 26 22.39 7.95 7.75
CA GLY A 26 22.28 6.53 7.39
C GLY A 26 20.90 6.16 6.85
N LEU A 27 19.83 6.62 7.49
CA LEU A 27 18.44 6.41 7.03
C LEU A 27 18.20 7.04 5.67
N ILE A 28 18.68 8.26 5.42
CA ILE A 28 18.56 8.94 4.12
C ILE A 28 19.33 8.19 3.03
N ALA A 29 20.55 7.73 3.32
CA ALA A 29 21.34 6.95 2.35
C ALA A 29 20.60 5.65 1.96
N VAL A 30 20.05 4.95 2.94
CA VAL A 30 19.27 3.71 2.72
C VAL A 30 17.93 4.00 2.03
N ALA A 31 17.30 5.15 2.28
CA ALA A 31 16.14 5.61 1.51
C ALA A 31 16.47 5.71 0.02
N GLY A 32 17.60 6.35 -0.32
CA GLY A 32 18.08 6.43 -1.71
C GLY A 32 18.30 5.07 -2.35
N LEU A 33 18.91 4.12 -1.64
CA LEU A 33 19.11 2.74 -2.12
C LEU A 33 17.78 2.03 -2.41
N ASN A 34 16.76 2.19 -1.54
CA ASN A 34 15.44 1.61 -1.75
C ASN A 34 14.69 2.31 -2.88
N ALA A 35 14.85 3.61 -3.07
CA ALA A 35 14.28 4.34 -4.21
C ALA A 35 14.87 3.84 -5.54
N VAL A 36 16.19 3.68 -5.63
CA VAL A 36 16.86 3.09 -6.80
C VAL A 36 16.36 1.65 -7.05
N ARG A 37 16.22 0.86 -5.98
CA ARG A 37 15.67 -0.50 -6.09
C ARG A 37 14.26 -0.49 -6.66
N LEU A 38 13.38 0.39 -6.16
CA LEU A 38 12.01 0.55 -6.64
C LEU A 38 11.98 0.95 -8.13
N ALA A 39 12.80 1.92 -8.53
CA ALA A 39 12.89 2.36 -9.92
C ALA A 39 13.28 1.21 -10.88
N ARG A 40 14.08 0.25 -10.41
CA ARG A 40 14.48 -0.93 -11.21
C ARG A 40 13.38 -1.99 -11.36
N TRP A 41 12.28 -1.90 -10.62
CA TRP A 41 11.17 -2.86 -10.72
C TRP A 41 10.22 -2.57 -11.88
N ALA A 42 10.49 -1.54 -12.70
CA ALA A 42 9.71 -1.17 -13.88
C ALA A 42 8.20 -1.01 -13.57
N GLY A 43 7.90 -0.34 -12.46
CA GLY A 43 6.52 -0.06 -12.02
C GLY A 43 5.72 0.75 -13.04
N ASP A 44 6.40 1.50 -13.92
CA ASP A 44 5.84 2.20 -15.07
C ASP A 44 5.12 1.29 -16.06
N ARG A 45 5.39 -0.01 -16.06
CA ARG A 45 4.72 -1.00 -16.94
C ARG A 45 3.47 -1.61 -16.32
N THR A 46 3.14 -1.28 -15.06
CA THR A 46 2.05 -1.91 -14.30
C THR A 46 0.76 -1.10 -14.27
N TRP A 47 0.66 0.00 -15.01
CA TRP A 47 -0.51 0.91 -15.02
C TRP A 47 -1.85 0.21 -15.29
N ARG A 48 -1.81 -0.87 -16.06
CA ARG A 48 -3.02 -1.63 -16.45
C ARG A 48 -3.41 -2.70 -15.44
N ASP A 49 -2.57 -2.96 -14.44
CA ASP A 49 -2.85 -3.92 -13.38
C ASP A 49 -2.80 -3.24 -12.00
N PRO A 50 -3.95 -2.77 -11.49
CA PRO A 50 -4.02 -2.12 -10.19
C PRO A 50 -3.54 -2.99 -9.02
N LEU A 51 -3.65 -4.33 -9.11
CA LEU A 51 -3.16 -5.25 -8.07
C LEU A 51 -1.62 -5.28 -7.99
N VAL A 52 -0.94 -5.00 -9.09
CA VAL A 52 0.52 -4.93 -9.12
C VAL A 52 0.97 -3.49 -8.86
N LEU A 53 0.29 -2.51 -9.46
CA LEU A 53 0.59 -1.09 -9.28
C LEU A 53 0.57 -0.69 -7.81
N ILE A 54 -0.47 -1.11 -7.06
CA ILE A 54 -0.60 -0.76 -5.64
C ILE A 54 0.60 -1.24 -4.81
N LEU A 55 1.20 -2.39 -5.13
CA LEU A 55 2.39 -2.89 -4.43
C LEU A 55 3.60 -1.99 -4.67
N HIS A 56 3.79 -1.48 -5.89
CA HIS A 56 4.87 -0.55 -6.21
C HIS A 56 4.67 0.79 -5.48
N VAL A 57 3.44 1.33 -5.52
CA VAL A 57 3.11 2.59 -4.85
C VAL A 57 3.23 2.45 -3.33
N SER A 58 2.75 1.35 -2.76
CA SER A 58 2.89 1.07 -1.32
C SER A 58 4.36 0.94 -0.90
N PHE A 59 5.20 0.29 -1.73
CA PHE A 59 6.62 0.20 -1.44
C PHE A 59 7.33 1.56 -1.51
N ALA A 60 6.84 2.51 -2.32
CA ALA A 60 7.41 3.86 -2.37
C ALA A 60 7.35 4.60 -1.02
N PHE A 61 6.40 4.23 -0.14
CA PHE A 61 6.35 4.76 1.21
C PHE A 61 7.48 4.26 2.12
N VAL A 62 8.17 3.15 1.77
CA VAL A 62 9.36 2.70 2.52
C VAL A 62 10.51 3.69 2.39
N PRO A 63 11.01 4.01 1.18
CA PRO A 63 12.06 5.04 1.05
C PRO A 63 11.57 6.42 1.51
N LEU A 64 10.30 6.76 1.33
CA LEU A 64 9.73 8.02 1.85
C LEU A 64 9.80 8.06 3.39
N GLY A 65 9.38 7.01 4.07
CA GLY A 65 9.43 6.89 5.53
C GLY A 65 10.86 6.97 6.07
N LEU A 66 11.80 6.24 5.45
CA LEU A 66 13.22 6.31 5.80
C LEU A 66 13.77 7.75 5.65
N CYS A 67 13.43 8.41 4.53
CA CYS A 67 13.85 9.77 4.25
C CYS A 67 13.28 10.76 5.28
N LEU A 68 11.96 10.73 5.51
CA LEU A 68 11.30 11.63 6.47
C LEU A 68 11.81 11.42 7.89
N THR A 69 12.04 10.16 8.30
CA THR A 69 12.60 9.86 9.62
C THR A 69 14.03 10.38 9.74
N GLY A 70 14.87 10.18 8.72
CA GLY A 70 16.22 10.71 8.70
C GLY A 70 16.27 12.24 8.72
N LEU A 71 15.37 12.88 7.95
CA LEU A 71 15.25 14.35 7.94
C LEU A 71 14.73 14.89 9.28
N ALA A 72 13.80 14.19 9.94
CA ALA A 72 13.32 14.60 11.27
C ALA A 72 14.41 14.56 12.33
N ILE A 73 15.38 13.65 12.23
CA ILE A 73 16.57 13.61 13.11
C ILE A 73 17.51 14.79 12.83
N LEU A 74 17.73 15.10 11.54
CA LEU A 74 18.69 16.15 11.16
C LEU A 74 18.11 17.56 11.24
N PHE A 75 16.81 17.70 11.02
CA PHE A 75 16.09 18.98 10.95
C PHE A 75 14.78 18.92 11.73
N PRO A 76 14.83 18.75 13.09
CA PRO A 76 13.64 18.51 13.90
C PRO A 76 12.62 19.68 13.88
N ASP A 77 13.11 20.90 13.65
CA ASP A 77 12.23 22.09 13.55
C ASP A 77 11.47 22.17 12.22
N ALA A 78 11.96 21.48 11.18
CA ALA A 78 11.36 21.53 9.84
C ALA A 78 10.54 20.29 9.50
N VAL A 79 10.94 19.13 10.01
CA VAL A 79 10.30 17.84 9.68
C VAL A 79 9.84 17.14 10.96
N PRO A 80 8.52 17.02 11.16
CA PRO A 80 7.98 16.35 12.34
C PRO A 80 8.24 14.84 12.26
N ALA A 81 8.70 14.23 13.36
CA ALA A 81 8.96 12.80 13.45
C ALA A 81 7.74 11.94 13.08
N ALA A 82 6.52 12.44 13.39
CA ALA A 82 5.28 11.78 13.05
C ALA A 82 5.10 11.54 11.53
N ALA A 83 5.68 12.38 10.66
CA ALA A 83 5.59 12.21 9.21
C ALA A 83 6.22 10.89 8.74
N GLY A 84 7.41 10.54 9.25
CA GLY A 84 8.07 9.28 8.97
C GLY A 84 7.28 8.07 9.48
N PHE A 85 6.77 8.13 10.71
CA PHE A 85 5.90 7.08 11.28
C PHE A 85 4.63 6.86 10.45
N HIS A 86 4.01 7.93 9.96
CA HIS A 86 2.80 7.80 9.13
C HIS A 86 3.11 7.27 7.73
N ALA A 87 4.26 7.62 7.15
CA ALA A 87 4.69 7.03 5.88
C ALA A 87 4.90 5.50 6.02
N PHE A 88 5.54 5.04 7.10
CA PHE A 88 5.66 3.60 7.34
C PHE A 88 4.33 2.95 7.69
N GLY A 89 3.60 3.47 8.69
CA GLY A 89 2.40 2.81 9.23
C GLY A 89 1.23 2.84 8.25
N ALA A 90 0.80 4.03 7.84
CA ALA A 90 -0.35 4.16 6.94
C ALA A 90 0.02 3.86 5.48
N GLY A 91 1.17 4.36 5.02
CA GLY A 91 1.61 4.21 3.64
C GLY A 91 2.14 2.81 3.34
N ALA A 92 3.31 2.45 3.89
CA ALA A 92 3.94 1.18 3.57
C ALA A 92 3.15 -0.02 4.12
N ILE A 93 2.95 -0.09 5.44
CA ILE A 93 2.32 -1.25 6.08
C ILE A 93 0.84 -1.31 5.72
N GLY A 94 0.08 -0.23 5.93
CA GLY A 94 -1.36 -0.22 5.72
C GLY A 94 -1.75 -0.52 4.27
N ALA A 95 -1.18 0.20 3.31
CA ALA A 95 -1.52 0.01 1.90
C ALA A 95 -1.02 -1.33 1.35
N MET A 96 0.19 -1.79 1.77
CA MET A 96 0.71 -3.09 1.32
C MET A 96 -0.10 -4.26 1.91
N THR A 97 -0.46 -4.19 3.18
CA THR A 97 -1.31 -5.20 3.82
C THR A 97 -2.65 -5.30 3.11
N LEU A 98 -3.32 -4.16 2.87
CA LEU A 98 -4.61 -4.13 2.19
C LEU A 98 -4.53 -4.70 0.76
N SER A 99 -3.46 -4.38 0.02
CA SER A 99 -3.26 -4.92 -1.33
C SER A 99 -3.04 -6.43 -1.33
N VAL A 100 -2.27 -6.95 -0.39
CA VAL A 100 -2.08 -8.41 -0.22
C VAL A 100 -3.38 -9.08 0.20
N MET A 101 -4.15 -8.48 1.12
CA MET A 101 -5.45 -9.00 1.54
C MET A 101 -6.43 -9.13 0.36
N VAL A 102 -6.56 -8.09 -0.49
CA VAL A 102 -7.40 -8.14 -1.69
C VAL A 102 -6.94 -9.26 -2.64
N ARG A 103 -5.65 -9.31 -2.93
CA ARG A 103 -5.08 -10.33 -3.84
C ARG A 103 -5.26 -11.75 -3.29
N ALA A 104 -5.01 -11.95 -2.00
CA ALA A 104 -5.19 -13.24 -1.34
C ALA A 104 -6.66 -13.67 -1.33
N THR A 105 -7.58 -12.76 -1.03
CA THR A 105 -9.02 -13.04 -1.05
C THR A 105 -9.48 -13.52 -2.43
N LEU A 106 -9.12 -12.79 -3.49
CA LEU A 106 -9.46 -13.19 -4.87
C LEU A 106 -8.88 -14.56 -5.22
N GLY A 107 -7.60 -14.79 -4.94
CA GLY A 107 -6.93 -16.06 -5.27
C GLY A 107 -7.47 -17.25 -4.49
N HIS A 108 -7.64 -17.11 -3.17
CA HIS A 108 -8.14 -18.21 -2.33
C HIS A 108 -9.61 -18.54 -2.57
N THR A 109 -10.40 -17.56 -3.00
CA THR A 109 -11.82 -17.78 -3.31
C THR A 109 -12.08 -18.21 -4.76
N GLY A 110 -11.02 -18.39 -5.57
CA GLY A 110 -11.11 -18.86 -6.96
C GLY A 110 -11.65 -17.80 -7.93
N ARG A 111 -11.55 -16.54 -7.59
CA ARG A 111 -11.96 -15.41 -8.45
C ARG A 111 -10.81 -14.92 -9.31
N GLU A 112 -11.15 -14.27 -10.43
CA GLU A 112 -10.14 -13.65 -11.29
C GLU A 112 -9.31 -12.63 -10.50
N LEU A 113 -7.98 -12.65 -10.71
CA LEU A 113 -7.06 -11.71 -10.07
C LEU A 113 -7.15 -10.33 -10.76
N ARG A 114 -8.28 -9.66 -10.57
CA ARG A 114 -8.56 -8.30 -11.05
C ARG A 114 -9.14 -7.46 -9.92
N ALA A 115 -8.57 -6.28 -9.71
CA ALA A 115 -9.04 -5.38 -8.64
C ALA A 115 -10.49 -4.92 -8.86
N GLY A 116 -10.92 -4.76 -10.12
CA GLY A 116 -12.20 -4.15 -10.44
C GLY A 116 -12.32 -2.71 -9.92
N ALA A 117 -13.48 -2.11 -10.06
CA ALA A 117 -13.73 -0.74 -9.59
C ALA A 117 -13.62 -0.63 -8.06
N VAL A 118 -14.20 -1.58 -7.33
CA VAL A 118 -14.19 -1.58 -5.85
C VAL A 118 -12.77 -1.71 -5.32
N GLY A 119 -11.98 -2.67 -5.83
CA GLY A 119 -10.59 -2.83 -5.40
C GLY A 119 -9.74 -1.59 -5.70
N THR A 120 -9.94 -0.98 -6.87
CA THR A 120 -9.24 0.26 -7.22
C THR A 120 -9.63 1.42 -6.30
N THR A 121 -10.92 1.56 -5.94
CA THR A 121 -11.39 2.56 -4.98
C THR A 121 -10.78 2.34 -3.59
N VAL A 122 -10.76 1.10 -3.11
CA VAL A 122 -10.14 0.72 -1.83
C VAL A 122 -8.65 1.09 -1.82
N PHE A 123 -7.92 0.82 -2.92
CA PHE A 123 -6.51 1.19 -3.05
C PHE A 123 -6.30 2.71 -3.10
N ALA A 124 -7.10 3.44 -3.86
CA ALA A 124 -7.04 4.90 -3.90
C ALA A 124 -7.32 5.50 -2.51
N ALA A 125 -8.31 5.00 -1.80
CA ALA A 125 -8.69 5.48 -0.48
C ALA A 125 -7.57 5.30 0.55
N VAL A 126 -6.90 4.13 0.60
CA VAL A 126 -5.79 3.92 1.55
C VAL A 126 -4.58 4.78 1.22
N LEU A 127 -4.27 5.01 -0.06
CA LEU A 127 -3.18 5.90 -0.47
C LEU A 127 -3.48 7.36 -0.11
N ILE A 128 -4.70 7.82 -0.36
CA ILE A 128 -5.16 9.16 0.02
C ILE A 128 -5.10 9.31 1.55
N ALA A 129 -5.55 8.31 2.31
CA ALA A 129 -5.47 8.33 3.76
C ALA A 129 -4.02 8.49 4.25
N ALA A 130 -3.07 7.74 3.67
CA ALA A 130 -1.66 7.82 4.01
C ALA A 130 -1.06 9.20 3.70
N LEU A 131 -1.32 9.75 2.51
CA LEU A 131 -0.83 11.07 2.11
C LEU A 131 -1.41 12.18 3.01
N LEU A 132 -2.72 12.17 3.24
CA LEU A 132 -3.36 13.14 4.14
C LEU A 132 -2.82 13.02 5.57
N ARG A 133 -2.50 11.82 6.04
CA ARG A 133 -1.93 11.61 7.37
C ARG A 133 -0.51 12.17 7.49
N ILE A 134 0.29 12.02 6.44
CA ILE A 134 1.62 12.64 6.37
C ILE A 134 1.48 14.16 6.34
N CYS A 135 0.61 14.70 5.49
CA CYS A 135 0.35 16.15 5.43
C CYS A 135 -0.13 16.71 6.77
N ALA A 136 -1.02 16.01 7.48
CA ALA A 136 -1.50 16.41 8.80
C ALA A 136 -0.37 16.50 9.85
N ALA A 137 0.70 15.72 9.70
CA ALA A 137 1.86 15.82 10.60
C ALA A 137 2.61 17.14 10.43
N PHE A 138 2.63 17.73 9.23
CA PHE A 138 3.23 19.05 8.96
C PHE A 138 2.31 20.21 9.27
N HIS A 139 1.01 19.96 9.41
CA HIS A 139 -0.03 20.97 9.63
C HIS A 139 -0.94 20.58 10.81
N PRO A 140 -0.39 20.50 12.03
CA PRO A 140 -1.12 19.99 13.19
C PRO A 140 -2.36 20.84 13.55
N GLU A 141 -2.38 22.11 13.14
CA GLU A 141 -3.50 23.03 13.30
C GLU A 141 -4.67 22.71 12.36
N GLN A 142 -4.45 21.97 11.28
CA GLN A 142 -5.47 21.65 10.28
C GLN A 142 -6.17 20.32 10.59
N MET A 143 -7.06 20.33 11.57
CA MET A 143 -7.83 19.13 11.96
C MET A 143 -8.61 18.49 10.80
N ALA A 144 -8.96 19.28 9.78
CA ALA A 144 -9.64 18.76 8.58
C ALA A 144 -8.82 17.68 7.85
N LEU A 145 -7.48 17.82 7.78
CA LEU A 145 -6.59 16.81 7.19
C LEU A 145 -6.64 15.49 7.96
N LEU A 146 -6.68 15.58 9.29
CA LEU A 146 -6.78 14.41 10.16
C LEU A 146 -8.10 13.67 9.97
N HIS A 147 -9.23 14.42 9.97
CA HIS A 147 -10.56 13.84 9.76
C HIS A 147 -10.70 13.25 8.35
N ALA A 148 -10.21 13.94 7.32
CA ALA A 148 -10.23 13.44 5.95
C ALA A 148 -9.39 12.17 5.81
N SER A 149 -8.21 12.12 6.44
CA SER A 149 -7.38 10.90 6.49
C SER A 149 -8.12 9.73 7.15
N ALA A 150 -8.75 9.98 8.31
CA ALA A 150 -9.52 8.97 9.03
C ALA A 150 -10.72 8.46 8.19
N ALA A 151 -11.45 9.36 7.55
CA ALA A 151 -12.57 8.99 6.67
C ALA A 151 -12.09 8.14 5.49
N ALA A 152 -11.02 8.54 4.81
CA ALA A 152 -10.44 7.77 3.72
C ALA A 152 -9.94 6.38 4.17
N TRP A 153 -9.34 6.29 5.37
CA TRP A 153 -8.95 5.03 5.98
C TRP A 153 -10.16 4.10 6.24
N CYS A 154 -11.23 4.66 6.80
CA CYS A 154 -12.48 3.93 7.00
C CYS A 154 -13.08 3.43 5.68
N VAL A 155 -13.12 4.27 4.64
CA VAL A 155 -13.58 3.86 3.30
C VAL A 155 -12.74 2.69 2.76
N ALA A 156 -11.42 2.72 2.93
CA ALA A 156 -10.55 1.65 2.47
C ALA A 156 -10.83 0.33 3.19
N PHE A 157 -10.80 0.32 4.53
CA PHE A 157 -10.89 -0.92 5.30
C PHE A 157 -12.32 -1.45 5.44
N PHE A 158 -13.33 -0.59 5.61
CA PHE A 158 -14.71 -1.02 5.57
C PHE A 158 -15.15 -1.43 4.16
N GLY A 159 -14.67 -0.71 3.13
CA GLY A 159 -14.89 -1.12 1.73
C GLY A 159 -14.32 -2.50 1.45
N TYR A 160 -13.11 -2.80 1.93
CA TYR A 160 -12.56 -4.15 1.89
C TYR A 160 -13.43 -5.15 2.65
N ALA A 161 -13.76 -4.88 3.91
CA ALA A 161 -14.50 -5.80 4.77
C ALA A 161 -15.89 -6.15 4.21
N LEU A 162 -16.61 -5.14 3.70
CA LEU A 162 -17.97 -5.33 3.18
C LEU A 162 -17.96 -6.06 1.83
N PHE A 163 -17.07 -5.72 0.93
CA PHE A 163 -17.07 -6.29 -0.42
C PHE A 163 -16.30 -7.60 -0.51
N PHE A 164 -15.06 -7.62 0.01
CA PHE A 164 -14.21 -8.82 -0.06
C PHE A 164 -14.49 -9.80 1.08
N GLY A 165 -14.98 -9.33 2.23
CA GLY A 165 -15.39 -10.18 3.35
C GLY A 165 -16.49 -11.16 2.97
N GLU A 166 -17.46 -10.73 2.18
CA GLU A 166 -18.52 -11.62 1.64
C GLU A 166 -17.94 -12.78 0.83
N MET A 167 -16.84 -12.53 0.10
CA MET A 167 -16.18 -13.57 -0.70
C MET A 167 -15.53 -14.65 0.16
N LEU A 168 -15.07 -14.29 1.37
CA LEU A 168 -14.40 -15.21 2.30
C LEU A 168 -15.39 -16.18 2.99
N VAL A 169 -16.65 -15.76 3.15
CA VAL A 169 -17.68 -16.61 3.79
C VAL A 169 -18.47 -17.44 2.77
N ARG A 170 -18.30 -17.20 1.48
CA ARG A 170 -18.94 -17.99 0.41
C ARG A 170 -18.04 -19.16 -0.02
N PRO A 171 -18.63 -20.27 -0.53
CA PRO A 171 -17.85 -21.36 -1.10
C PRO A 171 -16.91 -20.88 -2.20
N ARG A 172 -15.72 -21.50 -2.29
CA ARG A 172 -14.76 -21.26 -3.35
C ARG A 172 -15.39 -21.57 -4.72
N LEU A 173 -15.20 -20.68 -5.68
CA LEU A 173 -15.62 -20.93 -7.07
C LEU A 173 -14.71 -22.01 -7.67
N ARG A 174 -15.35 -23.02 -8.32
CA ARG A 174 -14.60 -24.04 -9.08
C ARG A 174 -14.23 -23.49 -10.45
N ALA A 175 -13.10 -23.94 -10.98
CA ALA A 175 -12.66 -23.56 -12.32
C ALA A 175 -13.78 -23.84 -13.34
N GLY A 176 -14.19 -22.82 -14.11
CA GLY A 176 -15.28 -22.89 -15.10
C GLY A 176 -16.66 -22.46 -14.60
N GLU A 177 -16.89 -22.19 -13.31
CA GLU A 177 -18.17 -21.65 -12.83
C GLU A 177 -18.32 -20.15 -13.12
N GLU A 178 -17.23 -19.42 -13.15
CA GLU A 178 -17.22 -18.00 -13.53
C GLU A 178 -17.67 -17.82 -14.98
N ASP A 179 -17.16 -18.66 -15.87
CA ASP A 179 -17.51 -18.71 -17.30
C ASP A 179 -19.01 -18.98 -17.53
N ARG A 180 -19.65 -19.80 -16.67
CA ARG A 180 -21.07 -20.10 -16.75
C ARG A 180 -21.97 -18.97 -16.30
N ARG A 181 -21.54 -18.12 -15.37
CA ARG A 181 -22.34 -16.97 -14.91
C ARG A 181 -22.37 -15.84 -15.93
N TYR A 182 -21.25 -15.63 -16.66
CA TYR A 182 -21.15 -14.58 -17.67
C TYR A 182 -21.69 -15.01 -19.05
N LEU A 183 -21.66 -16.30 -19.39
CA LEU A 183 -22.08 -16.79 -20.70
C LEU A 183 -23.56 -17.17 -20.80
N GLY A 184 -24.33 -17.10 -19.71
CA GLY A 184 -25.79 -17.33 -19.72
C GLY A 184 -26.27 -18.55 -20.54
N PRO A 185 -27.55 -18.63 -20.89
CA PRO A 185 -28.11 -19.75 -21.64
C PRO A 185 -27.66 -19.87 -23.11
N TRP A 186 -26.85 -18.94 -23.61
CA TRP A 186 -26.44 -18.86 -25.03
C TRP A 186 -25.39 -19.88 -25.47
N ARG A 187 -24.74 -20.64 -24.57
CA ARG A 187 -23.74 -21.66 -24.92
C ARG A 187 -24.29 -22.86 -25.73
N HIS A 188 -25.59 -23.06 -25.71
CA HIS A 188 -26.19 -24.20 -26.45
C HIS A 188 -26.39 -23.89 -27.95
N ALA A 189 -26.30 -22.63 -28.36
CA ALA A 189 -26.48 -22.22 -29.75
C ALA A 189 -25.23 -22.43 -30.64
N VAL A 190 -24.01 -22.36 -30.04
CA VAL A 190 -22.75 -22.38 -30.83
C VAL A 190 -22.24 -23.83 -31.10
N ARG A 191 -22.79 -24.85 -30.47
CA ARG A 191 -22.39 -26.27 -30.71
C ARG A 191 -23.20 -26.99 -31.77
N ARG A 192 -24.12 -26.33 -32.45
CA ARG A 192 -24.98 -26.94 -33.49
C ARG A 192 -24.83 -26.30 -34.90
N SER A 193 -23.74 -25.60 -35.15
CA SER A 193 -23.41 -25.14 -36.49
C SER A 193 -22.08 -25.75 -36.94
#